data_dd99d99d0c91ef29cdbc293d580972ce
#
_entry.id   dd99d99d0c91ef29cdbc293d580972ce
#
_cell.length_a   1.000
_cell.length_b   1.000
_cell.length_c   1.000
_cell.angle_alpha   90.00
_cell.angle_beta   90.00
_cell.angle_gamma   90.00
#
_symmetry.space_group_name_H-M   'P 1'
#
loop_
_entity.id
_entity.type
_entity.pdbx_description
1 polymer ?
#
loop_
_entity_poly.entity_id
_entity_poly.type
_entity_poly.pdbx_seq_one_letter_code
_entity_poly.pdbx_strand_id
1 'polypeptide(L)'
;EAEDERVPLCERLSFLSIFQSNLDEFFMVRIGSLHDQMLLDKEARENKTNMTPGEQIDAAVSRIRTLCDRRDRTYADVLKKLEDEGISIVNFRQISPESEQYLAKIFREDYLPLLSTYVVGKKQTFPFLKNKEIYAVAVLRTGSEKEKIGIVPCGENMFPRLIEVPERTGCYILSEELILHYLPLLFGSYRIASKTLARITRSADIDADSVYDEDLNYRDHMAEVV
;
A
#
# COMPACT_ATOMS: atom_id res chain seq x y z
N GLU A 1 -20.35 5.76 -11.71
CA GLU A 1 -20.86 4.36 -11.82
C GLU A 1 -20.73 3.66 -10.45
N ALA A 2 -19.61 3.74 -9.73
CA ALA A 2 -19.48 3.12 -8.40
C ALA A 2 -20.51 3.60 -7.36
N GLU A 3 -21.04 4.81 -7.50
CA GLU A 3 -22.09 5.37 -6.64
C GLU A 3 -23.51 5.11 -7.16
N ASP A 4 -23.66 4.61 -8.39
CA ASP A 4 -24.96 4.33 -8.98
C ASP A 4 -25.55 3.03 -8.42
N GLU A 5 -26.64 3.11 -7.70
CA GLU A 5 -27.30 1.96 -7.08
C GLU A 5 -27.91 0.97 -8.07
N ARG A 6 -28.06 1.34 -9.33
CA ARG A 6 -28.52 0.45 -10.41
C ARG A 6 -27.42 -0.50 -10.89
N VAL A 7 -26.16 -0.20 -10.56
CA VAL A 7 -25.01 -1.05 -10.89
C VAL A 7 -24.85 -2.14 -9.82
N PRO A 8 -24.65 -3.41 -10.20
CA PRO A 8 -24.43 -4.51 -9.27
C PRO A 8 -23.25 -4.25 -8.33
N LEU A 9 -23.33 -4.70 -7.05
CA LEU A 9 -22.36 -4.38 -6.00
C LEU A 9 -20.92 -4.75 -6.38
N CYS A 10 -20.70 -5.94 -6.93
CA CYS A 10 -19.37 -6.38 -7.34
C CYS A 10 -18.80 -5.52 -8.48
N GLU A 11 -19.64 -5.03 -9.39
CA GLU A 11 -19.20 -4.11 -10.44
C GLU A 11 -18.89 -2.72 -9.87
N ARG A 12 -19.67 -2.24 -8.90
CA ARG A 12 -19.36 -1.00 -8.18
C ARG A 12 -17.98 -1.08 -7.50
N LEU A 13 -17.67 -2.23 -6.90
CA LEU A 13 -16.34 -2.49 -6.33
C LEU A 13 -15.25 -2.50 -7.42
N SER A 14 -15.52 -3.09 -8.58
CA SER A 14 -14.61 -3.09 -9.73
C SER A 14 -14.34 -1.67 -10.24
N PHE A 15 -15.34 -0.80 -10.31
CA PHE A 15 -15.15 0.61 -10.68
C PHE A 15 -14.27 1.38 -9.68
N LEU A 16 -14.37 1.07 -8.38
CA LEU A 16 -13.46 1.65 -7.37
C LEU A 16 -12.01 1.18 -7.58
N SER A 17 -11.82 -0.09 -7.94
CA SER A 17 -10.50 -0.65 -8.28
C SER A 17 -9.92 -0.01 -9.53
N ILE A 18 -10.73 0.17 -10.58
CA ILE A 18 -10.33 0.87 -11.82
C ILE A 18 -9.93 2.32 -11.51
N PHE A 19 -10.71 3.02 -10.68
CA PHE A 19 -10.35 4.37 -10.24
C PHE A 19 -8.97 4.40 -9.58
N GLN A 20 -8.68 3.45 -8.68
CA GLN A 20 -7.38 3.37 -8.01
C GLN A 20 -6.25 3.08 -8.99
N SER A 21 -6.45 2.16 -9.92
CA SER A 21 -5.44 1.83 -10.95
C SER A 21 -5.14 3.03 -11.85
N ASN A 22 -6.17 3.76 -12.28
CA ASN A 22 -6.00 4.99 -13.07
C ASN A 22 -5.30 6.09 -12.27
N LEU A 23 -5.55 6.17 -10.97
CA LEU A 23 -4.88 7.13 -10.09
C LEU A 23 -3.39 6.79 -9.93
N ASP A 24 -3.06 5.50 -9.77
CA ASP A 24 -1.66 5.06 -9.72
C ASP A 24 -0.93 5.42 -11.02
N GLU A 25 -1.54 5.14 -12.17
CA GLU A 25 -0.97 5.47 -13.48
C GLU A 25 -0.81 6.98 -13.66
N PHE A 26 -1.79 7.78 -13.22
CA PHE A 26 -1.70 9.23 -13.25
C PHE A 26 -0.50 9.75 -12.44
N PHE A 27 -0.25 9.19 -11.26
CA PHE A 27 0.94 9.54 -10.47
C PHE A 27 2.22 9.08 -11.14
N MET A 28 2.25 7.85 -11.65
CA MET A 28 3.44 7.28 -12.29
C MET A 28 3.86 8.06 -13.54
N VAL A 29 2.90 8.47 -14.34
CA VAL A 29 3.17 9.09 -15.65
C VAL A 29 3.05 10.61 -15.57
N ARG A 30 1.88 11.14 -15.23
CA ARG A 30 1.63 12.59 -15.32
C ARG A 30 2.31 13.39 -14.24
N ILE A 31 2.20 12.96 -12.98
CA ILE A 31 2.85 13.64 -11.85
C ILE A 31 4.37 13.46 -11.96
N GLY A 32 4.85 12.27 -12.33
CA GLY A 32 6.27 12.03 -12.61
C GLY A 32 6.81 13.03 -13.64
N SER A 33 6.22 13.06 -14.82
CA SER A 33 6.63 14.00 -15.90
C SER A 33 6.58 15.48 -15.49
N LEU A 34 5.57 15.90 -14.72
CA LEU A 34 5.51 17.27 -14.20
C LEU A 34 6.64 17.56 -13.20
N HIS A 35 6.99 16.58 -12.38
CA HIS A 35 8.10 16.69 -11.45
C HIS A 35 9.43 16.84 -12.18
N ASP A 36 9.67 16.05 -13.24
CA ASP A 36 10.88 16.15 -14.06
C ASP A 36 10.97 17.49 -14.78
N GLN A 37 9.84 17.97 -15.33
CA GLN A 37 9.78 19.32 -15.91
C GLN A 37 10.12 20.40 -14.86
N MET A 38 9.65 20.25 -13.61
CA MET A 38 9.97 21.19 -12.53
C MET A 38 11.46 21.17 -12.17
N LEU A 39 12.14 20.04 -12.32
CA LEU A 39 13.60 19.95 -12.11
C LEU A 39 14.39 20.61 -13.24
N LEU A 40 13.89 20.53 -14.48
CA LEU A 40 14.53 21.13 -15.65
C LEU A 40 14.28 22.64 -15.74
N ASP A 41 13.03 23.08 -15.61
CA ASP A 41 12.63 24.50 -15.65
C ASP A 41 11.37 24.73 -14.78
N LYS A 42 11.58 25.29 -13.61
CA LYS A 42 10.51 25.59 -12.65
C LYS A 42 9.51 26.63 -13.13
N GLU A 43 9.93 27.53 -14.02
CA GLU A 43 9.13 28.66 -14.51
C GLU A 43 8.45 28.36 -15.86
N ALA A 44 8.75 27.22 -16.48
CA ALA A 44 8.07 26.78 -17.69
C ALA A 44 6.55 26.80 -17.51
N ARG A 45 5.81 27.40 -18.46
CA ARG A 45 4.37 27.52 -18.36
C ARG A 45 3.66 26.72 -19.45
N GLU A 46 2.64 26.00 -19.03
CA GLU A 46 1.79 25.24 -19.95
C GLU A 46 0.91 26.21 -20.77
N ASN A 47 0.81 25.96 -22.10
CA ASN A 47 0.21 26.89 -23.06
C ASN A 47 -1.31 27.15 -22.86
N LYS A 48 -2.06 26.21 -22.26
CA LYS A 48 -3.53 26.31 -22.10
C LYS A 48 -3.92 26.95 -20.79
N THR A 49 -3.27 26.55 -19.70
CA THR A 49 -3.60 26.96 -18.34
C THR A 49 -2.71 28.07 -17.83
N ASN A 50 -1.57 28.29 -18.48
CA ASN A 50 -0.51 29.20 -18.02
C ASN A 50 0.05 28.86 -16.63
N MET A 51 -0.11 27.61 -16.18
CA MET A 51 0.38 27.11 -14.91
C MET A 51 1.82 26.59 -15.04
N THR A 52 2.63 26.79 -14.02
CA THR A 52 3.92 26.12 -13.88
C THR A 52 3.73 24.63 -13.55
N PRO A 53 4.74 23.77 -13.72
CA PRO A 53 4.65 22.36 -13.32
C PRO A 53 4.27 22.19 -11.84
N GLY A 54 4.85 23.01 -10.94
CA GLY A 54 4.52 22.98 -9.52
C GLY A 54 3.05 23.34 -9.24
N GLU A 55 2.54 24.42 -9.86
CA GLU A 55 1.12 24.82 -9.75
C GLU A 55 0.17 23.71 -10.27
N GLN A 56 0.54 23.02 -11.35
CA GLN A 56 -0.23 21.88 -11.87
C GLN A 56 -0.24 20.70 -10.88
N ILE A 57 0.91 20.37 -10.28
CA ILE A 57 1.01 19.31 -9.27
C ILE A 57 0.12 19.65 -8.07
N ASP A 58 0.21 20.85 -7.53
CA ASP A 58 -0.57 21.29 -6.36
C ASP A 58 -2.07 21.25 -6.62
N ALA A 59 -2.50 21.73 -7.78
CA ALA A 59 -3.90 21.68 -8.20
C ALA A 59 -4.39 20.22 -8.36
N ALA A 60 -3.59 19.36 -8.99
CA ALA A 60 -3.90 17.95 -9.16
C ALA A 60 -4.01 17.24 -7.81
N VAL A 61 -3.03 17.40 -6.91
CA VAL A 61 -3.02 16.78 -5.58
C VAL A 61 -4.20 17.25 -4.75
N SER A 62 -4.54 18.54 -4.78
CA SER A 62 -5.72 19.08 -4.10
C SER A 62 -7.01 18.42 -4.61
N ARG A 63 -7.16 18.29 -5.92
CA ARG A 63 -8.33 17.62 -6.51
C ARG A 63 -8.39 16.14 -6.18
N ILE A 64 -7.26 15.45 -6.23
CA ILE A 64 -7.14 14.02 -5.91
C ILE A 64 -7.56 13.74 -4.46
N ARG A 65 -7.17 14.57 -3.50
CA ARG A 65 -7.61 14.43 -2.08
C ARG A 65 -9.14 14.38 -1.98
N THR A 66 -9.81 15.32 -2.63
CA THR A 66 -11.29 15.35 -2.66
C THR A 66 -11.90 14.09 -3.30
N LEU A 67 -11.25 13.57 -4.36
CA LEU A 67 -11.69 12.34 -5.02
C LEU A 67 -11.43 11.10 -4.17
N CYS A 68 -10.32 11.05 -3.43
CA CYS A 68 -10.03 9.98 -2.49
C CYS A 68 -11.05 9.92 -1.35
N ASP A 69 -11.40 11.07 -0.76
CA ASP A 69 -12.44 11.14 0.27
C ASP A 69 -13.81 10.63 -0.25
N ARG A 70 -14.11 10.90 -1.51
CA ARG A 70 -15.32 10.41 -2.16
C ARG A 70 -15.25 8.91 -2.40
N ARG A 71 -14.12 8.41 -2.93
CA ARG A 71 -13.85 6.98 -3.11
C ARG A 71 -14.00 6.21 -1.79
N ASP A 72 -13.40 6.71 -0.72
CA ASP A 72 -13.38 6.02 0.58
C ASP A 72 -14.78 5.92 1.19
N ARG A 73 -15.59 6.98 1.05
CA ARG A 73 -17.02 6.93 1.45
C ARG A 73 -17.82 5.93 0.61
N THR A 74 -17.62 5.93 -0.71
CA THR A 74 -18.29 4.98 -1.60
C THR A 74 -17.87 3.53 -1.31
N TYR A 75 -16.59 3.31 -1.04
CA TYR A 75 -16.07 2.00 -0.65
C TYR A 75 -16.70 1.51 0.65
N ALA A 76 -16.78 2.35 1.67
CA ALA A 76 -17.43 2.01 2.93
C ALA A 76 -18.92 1.65 2.76
N ASP A 77 -19.65 2.39 1.88
CA ASP A 77 -21.05 2.07 1.55
C ASP A 77 -21.17 0.72 0.84
N VAL A 78 -20.30 0.45 -0.14
CA VAL A 78 -20.30 -0.84 -0.85
C VAL A 78 -19.98 -1.99 0.09
N LEU A 79 -19.00 -1.86 1.00
CA LEU A 79 -18.68 -2.89 1.98
C LEU A 79 -19.85 -3.19 2.91
N LYS A 80 -20.56 -2.15 3.37
CA LYS A 80 -21.75 -2.33 4.21
C LYS A 80 -22.87 -3.09 3.49
N LYS A 81 -23.11 -2.77 2.21
CA LYS A 81 -24.09 -3.49 1.39
C LYS A 81 -23.68 -4.94 1.10
N LEU A 82 -22.37 -5.21 0.95
CA LEU A 82 -21.86 -6.58 0.84
C LEU A 82 -22.06 -7.38 2.13
N GLU A 83 -21.98 -6.72 3.29
CA GLU A 83 -22.27 -7.36 4.57
C GLU A 83 -23.74 -7.80 4.67
N ASP A 84 -24.67 -6.98 4.17
CA ASP A 84 -26.10 -7.31 4.08
C ASP A 84 -26.34 -8.53 3.14
N GLU A 85 -25.48 -8.74 2.13
CA GLU A 85 -25.46 -9.90 1.23
C GLU A 85 -24.65 -11.10 1.79
N GLY A 86 -24.18 -11.03 3.03
CA GLY A 86 -23.46 -12.10 3.71
C GLY A 86 -21.95 -12.15 3.46
N ILE A 87 -21.36 -11.15 2.82
CA ILE A 87 -19.90 -11.04 2.59
C ILE A 87 -19.33 -9.94 3.46
N SER A 88 -18.47 -10.29 4.40
CA SER A 88 -17.85 -9.33 5.34
C SER A 88 -16.33 -9.36 5.26
N ILE A 89 -15.73 -8.17 5.23
CA ILE A 89 -14.30 -7.98 5.50
C ILE A 89 -14.18 -7.46 6.92
N VAL A 90 -13.57 -8.26 7.79
CA VAL A 90 -13.45 -7.97 9.23
C VAL A 90 -12.01 -7.66 9.64
N ASN A 91 -11.85 -7.10 10.81
CA ASN A 91 -10.55 -6.89 11.46
C ASN A 91 -10.52 -7.61 12.82
N PHE A 92 -9.36 -7.64 13.48
CA PHE A 92 -9.16 -8.35 14.75
C PHE A 92 -10.01 -7.84 15.92
N ARG A 93 -10.69 -6.70 15.82
CA ARG A 93 -11.63 -6.21 16.85
C ARG A 93 -13.04 -6.79 16.70
N GLN A 94 -13.31 -7.46 15.60
CA GLN A 94 -14.65 -7.91 15.18
C GLN A 94 -14.77 -9.44 15.17
N ILE A 95 -13.72 -10.16 15.55
CA ILE A 95 -13.68 -11.63 15.55
C ILE A 95 -13.64 -12.19 16.96
N SER A 96 -14.09 -13.44 17.12
CA SER A 96 -14.06 -14.17 18.38
C SER A 96 -12.62 -14.57 18.79
N PRO A 97 -12.38 -14.88 20.08
CA PRO A 97 -11.10 -15.43 20.51
C PRO A 97 -10.72 -16.75 19.82
N GLU A 98 -11.71 -17.57 19.47
CA GLU A 98 -11.53 -18.84 18.76
C GLU A 98 -11.01 -18.58 17.34
N SER A 99 -11.59 -17.62 16.63
CA SER A 99 -11.14 -17.20 15.31
C SER A 99 -9.77 -16.54 15.35
N GLU A 100 -9.47 -15.77 16.39
CA GLU A 100 -8.11 -15.23 16.59
C GLU A 100 -7.08 -16.34 16.79
N GLN A 101 -7.40 -17.40 17.56
CA GLN A 101 -6.50 -18.57 17.72
C GLN A 101 -6.29 -19.31 16.40
N TYR A 102 -7.35 -19.47 15.60
CA TYR A 102 -7.24 -20.05 14.26
C TYR A 102 -6.31 -19.24 13.35
N LEU A 103 -6.49 -17.93 13.30
CA LEU A 103 -5.63 -17.03 12.53
C LEU A 103 -4.19 -17.00 13.05
N ALA A 104 -3.99 -17.08 14.37
CA ALA A 104 -2.66 -17.19 14.98
C ALA A 104 -1.93 -18.47 14.55
N LYS A 105 -2.66 -19.57 14.39
CA LYS A 105 -2.11 -20.83 13.88
C LYS A 105 -1.68 -20.67 12.41
N ILE A 106 -2.58 -20.19 11.54
CA ILE A 106 -2.26 -19.89 10.12
C ILE A 106 -1.03 -19.00 10.02
N PHE A 107 -1.00 -17.92 10.80
CA PHE A 107 0.15 -17.00 10.76
C PHE A 107 1.47 -17.71 11.09
N ARG A 108 1.50 -18.55 12.14
CA ARG A 108 2.73 -19.23 12.57
C ARG A 108 3.17 -20.33 11.61
N GLU A 109 2.23 -21.06 11.02
CA GLU A 109 2.52 -22.23 10.17
C GLU A 109 2.80 -21.81 8.72
N ASP A 110 2.02 -20.89 8.17
CA ASP A 110 2.03 -20.57 6.74
C ASP A 110 2.73 -19.25 6.40
N TYR A 111 2.65 -18.24 7.29
CA TYR A 111 3.16 -16.89 7.01
C TYR A 111 4.54 -16.64 7.61
N LEU A 112 4.70 -16.89 8.91
CA LEU A 112 5.92 -16.55 9.64
C LEU A 112 7.21 -17.13 9.02
N PRO A 113 7.24 -18.37 8.51
CA PRO A 113 8.43 -18.93 7.87
C PRO A 113 8.84 -18.29 6.55
N LEU A 114 7.89 -17.64 5.86
CA LEU A 114 8.09 -17.07 4.52
C LEU A 114 8.32 -15.56 4.55
N LEU A 115 7.96 -14.88 5.64
CA LEU A 115 8.07 -13.44 5.76
C LEU A 115 9.51 -12.99 6.01
N SER A 116 9.99 -12.06 5.20
CA SER A 116 11.27 -11.38 5.39
C SER A 116 11.06 -10.03 6.08
N THR A 117 11.98 -9.66 6.97
CA THR A 117 11.91 -8.39 7.70
C THR A 117 13.12 -7.52 7.39
N TYR A 118 12.87 -6.22 7.16
CA TYR A 118 13.90 -5.21 7.08
C TYR A 118 13.85 -4.31 8.32
N VAL A 119 15.00 -4.01 8.91
CA VAL A 119 15.10 -3.06 10.02
C VAL A 119 16.06 -1.95 9.62
N VAL A 120 15.54 -0.76 9.43
CA VAL A 120 16.28 0.40 8.92
C VAL A 120 16.52 1.40 10.05
N GLY A 121 17.79 1.68 10.33
CA GLY A 121 18.22 2.72 11.26
C GLY A 121 18.79 3.93 10.52
N LYS A 122 19.08 5.02 11.26
CA LYS A 122 19.56 6.31 10.71
C LYS A 122 20.79 6.22 9.80
N LYS A 123 21.61 5.17 9.96
CA LYS A 123 22.87 4.98 9.22
C LYS A 123 22.79 3.89 8.15
N GLN A 124 21.64 3.28 7.96
CA GLN A 124 21.44 2.21 7.00
C GLN A 124 20.75 2.76 5.76
N THR A 125 21.15 2.26 4.59
CA THR A 125 20.46 2.58 3.34
C THR A 125 19.02 2.07 3.41
N PHE A 126 18.07 2.90 2.98
CA PHE A 126 16.67 2.49 2.91
C PHE A 126 16.52 1.43 1.81
N PRO A 127 15.81 0.31 2.07
CA PRO A 127 15.65 -0.73 1.07
C PRO A 127 14.83 -0.23 -0.12
N PHE A 128 15.12 -0.76 -1.29
CA PHE A 128 14.26 -0.53 -2.43
C PHE A 128 12.92 -1.23 -2.20
N LEU A 129 11.83 -0.47 -2.24
CA LEU A 129 10.48 -0.99 -2.11
C LEU A 129 9.85 -1.08 -3.50
N LYS A 130 9.29 -2.25 -3.85
CA LYS A 130 8.65 -2.47 -5.14
C LYS A 130 7.44 -1.57 -5.34
N ASN A 131 7.26 -1.16 -6.61
CA ASN A 131 6.12 -0.34 -7.00
C ASN A 131 4.79 -1.08 -6.76
N LYS A 132 3.79 -0.38 -6.23
CA LYS A 132 2.43 -0.87 -5.93
C LYS A 132 2.32 -1.99 -4.90
N GLU A 133 3.41 -2.48 -4.33
CA GLU A 133 3.38 -3.50 -3.29
C GLU A 133 2.95 -2.92 -1.94
N ILE A 134 2.24 -3.72 -1.14
CA ILE A 134 1.81 -3.36 0.21
C ILE A 134 2.86 -3.85 1.21
N TYR A 135 3.19 -2.98 2.16
CA TYR A 135 4.14 -3.25 3.23
C TYR A 135 3.49 -3.00 4.58
N ALA A 136 3.71 -3.90 5.52
CA ALA A 136 3.47 -3.62 6.93
C ALA A 136 4.70 -2.91 7.50
N VAL A 137 4.48 -1.70 8.03
CA VAL A 137 5.56 -0.83 8.52
C VAL A 137 5.36 -0.55 10.00
N ALA A 138 6.44 -0.57 10.77
CA ALA A 138 6.41 -0.28 12.19
C ALA A 138 7.53 0.67 12.62
N VAL A 139 7.25 1.53 13.59
CA VAL A 139 8.27 2.26 14.35
C VAL A 139 8.71 1.36 15.51
N LEU A 140 9.97 0.97 15.47
CA LEU A 140 10.62 0.08 16.41
C LEU A 140 11.47 0.87 17.39
N ARG A 141 11.35 0.60 18.69
CA ARG A 141 12.19 1.19 19.75
C ARG A 141 13.05 0.12 20.40
N THR A 142 14.32 0.46 20.63
CA THR A 142 15.25 -0.31 21.47
C THR A 142 15.23 0.22 22.89
N GLY A 143 15.82 -0.51 23.84
CA GLY A 143 15.99 -0.06 25.23
C GLY A 143 16.76 1.27 25.40
N SER A 144 17.47 1.75 24.35
CA SER A 144 18.14 3.06 24.29
C SER A 144 17.29 4.16 23.67
N GLU A 145 15.97 3.95 23.51
CA GLU A 145 15.00 4.86 22.88
C GLU A 145 15.30 5.28 21.42
N LYS A 146 16.28 4.66 20.77
CA LYS A 146 16.56 4.90 19.35
C LYS A 146 15.46 4.28 18.49
N GLU A 147 14.87 5.10 17.65
CA GLU A 147 13.85 4.65 16.70
C GLU A 147 14.49 4.07 15.43
N LYS A 148 13.90 2.98 14.97
CA LYS A 148 14.17 2.33 13.69
C LYS A 148 12.84 2.09 12.97
N ILE A 149 12.91 1.84 11.68
CA ILE A 149 11.74 1.46 10.87
C ILE A 149 11.84 -0.04 10.60
N GLY A 150 10.81 -0.78 10.98
CA GLY A 150 10.60 -2.17 10.57
C GLY A 150 9.70 -2.20 9.34
N ILE A 151 10.07 -2.99 8.32
CA ILE A 151 9.32 -3.12 7.08
C ILE A 151 9.18 -4.60 6.77
N VAL A 152 7.97 -5.02 6.43
CA VAL A 152 7.64 -6.40 6.03
C VAL A 152 6.83 -6.34 4.74
N PRO A 153 7.30 -6.93 3.62
CA PRO A 153 6.50 -7.08 2.40
C PRO A 153 5.28 -7.98 2.67
N CYS A 154 4.11 -7.56 2.25
CA CYS A 154 2.90 -8.37 2.37
C CYS A 154 2.70 -9.33 1.19
N GLY A 155 3.52 -9.25 0.14
CA GLY A 155 3.69 -10.20 -0.96
C GLY A 155 2.42 -10.51 -1.75
N GLU A 156 2.15 -9.79 -2.83
CA GLU A 156 0.93 -9.95 -3.64
C GLU A 156 0.67 -11.38 -4.16
N ASN A 157 1.71 -12.20 -4.32
CA ASN A 157 1.61 -13.55 -4.90
C ASN A 157 2.02 -14.66 -3.92
N MET A 158 2.37 -14.32 -2.69
CA MET A 158 2.90 -15.29 -1.73
C MET A 158 1.78 -15.92 -0.89
N PHE A 159 0.72 -15.15 -0.62
CA PHE A 159 -0.39 -15.55 0.22
C PHE A 159 -1.74 -15.23 -0.44
N PRO A 160 -2.80 -16.03 -0.16
CA PRO A 160 -4.16 -15.66 -0.52
C PRO A 160 -4.52 -14.35 0.17
N ARG A 161 -5.00 -13.36 -0.59
CA ARG A 161 -5.30 -12.04 -0.02
C ARG A 161 -6.48 -12.04 0.94
N LEU A 162 -7.48 -12.89 0.66
CA LEU A 162 -8.65 -13.10 1.51
C LEU A 162 -8.48 -14.40 2.28
N ILE A 163 -8.49 -14.34 3.59
CA ILE A 163 -8.43 -15.49 4.48
C ILE A 163 -9.81 -15.62 5.11
N GLU A 164 -10.46 -16.77 4.90
CA GLU A 164 -11.75 -17.05 5.52
C GLU A 164 -11.60 -17.21 7.03
N VAL A 165 -12.48 -16.54 7.78
CA VAL A 165 -12.50 -16.56 9.23
C VAL A 165 -13.67 -17.43 9.70
N PRO A 166 -13.47 -18.39 10.61
CA PRO A 166 -14.51 -19.34 11.03
C PRO A 166 -15.58 -18.74 11.95
N GLU A 167 -15.92 -17.46 11.75
CA GLU A 167 -17.06 -16.80 12.46
C GLU A 167 -18.39 -17.22 11.82
N ARG A 168 -18.43 -17.05 10.50
CA ARG A 168 -19.57 -17.38 9.63
C ARG A 168 -19.07 -17.51 8.20
N THR A 169 -19.80 -18.25 7.38
CA THR A 169 -19.54 -18.30 5.93
C THR A 169 -19.54 -16.90 5.32
N GLY A 170 -18.58 -16.59 4.45
CA GLY A 170 -18.45 -15.29 3.81
C GLY A 170 -17.77 -14.22 4.66
N CYS A 171 -17.18 -14.61 5.80
CA CYS A 171 -16.39 -13.71 6.64
C CYS A 171 -14.91 -13.84 6.32
N TYR A 172 -14.26 -12.74 5.97
CA TYR A 172 -12.86 -12.71 5.53
C TYR A 172 -12.05 -11.66 6.26
N ILE A 173 -10.75 -11.94 6.43
CA ILE A 173 -9.74 -10.95 6.82
C ILE A 173 -8.69 -10.82 5.72
N LEU A 174 -8.13 -9.64 5.55
CA LEU A 174 -7.08 -9.39 4.57
C LEU A 174 -5.73 -9.92 5.10
N SER A 175 -4.91 -10.52 4.24
CA SER A 175 -3.59 -11.06 4.62
C SER A 175 -2.67 -9.97 5.16
N GLU A 176 -2.72 -8.76 4.61
CA GLU A 176 -1.97 -7.61 5.11
C GLU A 176 -2.39 -7.20 6.53
N GLU A 177 -3.66 -7.33 6.89
CA GLU A 177 -4.14 -7.10 8.26
C GLU A 177 -3.64 -8.20 9.22
N LEU A 178 -3.59 -9.45 8.76
CA LEU A 178 -3.01 -10.56 9.53
C LEU A 178 -1.53 -10.29 9.83
N ILE A 179 -0.75 -9.92 8.83
CA ILE A 179 0.68 -9.59 8.98
C ILE A 179 0.84 -8.39 9.92
N LEU A 180 0.05 -7.33 9.71
CA LEU A 180 0.10 -6.13 10.56
C LEU A 180 -0.22 -6.45 12.01
N HIS A 181 -1.20 -7.33 12.28
CA HIS A 181 -1.55 -7.72 13.64
C HIS A 181 -0.39 -8.44 14.35
N TYR A 182 0.24 -9.40 13.68
CA TYR A 182 1.30 -10.24 14.25
C TYR A 182 2.73 -9.68 14.04
N LEU A 183 2.90 -8.43 13.63
CA LEU A 183 4.21 -7.78 13.56
C LEU A 183 5.07 -7.94 14.85
N PRO A 184 4.50 -7.92 16.07
CA PRO A 184 5.30 -8.17 17.29
C PRO A 184 6.03 -9.50 17.31
N LEU A 185 5.53 -10.53 16.64
CA LEU A 185 6.23 -11.83 16.55
C LEU A 185 7.44 -11.76 15.61
N LEU A 186 7.39 -10.90 14.58
CA LEU A 186 8.48 -10.71 13.62
C LEU A 186 9.59 -9.82 14.20
N PHE A 187 9.25 -8.86 15.04
CA PHE A 187 10.18 -7.90 15.64
C PHE A 187 10.36 -8.11 17.14
N GLY A 188 10.40 -9.35 17.61
CA GLY A 188 10.40 -9.70 19.04
C GLY A 188 11.48 -9.05 19.90
N SER A 189 12.60 -8.58 19.31
CA SER A 189 13.68 -7.85 20.01
C SER A 189 13.39 -6.36 20.17
N TYR A 190 12.28 -5.86 19.63
CA TYR A 190 11.92 -4.44 19.61
C TYR A 190 10.54 -4.21 20.25
N ARG A 191 10.36 -3.04 20.86
CA ARG A 191 9.03 -2.54 21.21
C ARG A 191 8.46 -1.80 20.00
N ILE A 192 7.28 -2.15 19.56
CA ILE A 192 6.56 -1.45 18.50
C ILE A 192 5.88 -0.22 19.11
N ALA A 193 6.25 0.98 18.65
CA ALA A 193 5.65 2.23 19.08
C ALA A 193 4.40 2.57 18.26
N SER A 194 4.42 2.29 16.96
CA SER A 194 3.29 2.43 16.05
C SER A 194 3.46 1.49 14.85
N LYS A 195 2.36 1.16 14.19
CA LYS A 195 2.36 0.31 13.00
C LYS A 195 1.25 0.72 12.04
N THR A 196 1.49 0.53 10.75
CA THR A 196 0.55 0.85 9.68
C THR A 196 0.84 0.02 8.44
N LEU A 197 -0.11 -0.01 7.51
CA LEU A 197 0.14 -0.46 6.15
C LEU A 197 0.59 0.73 5.30
N ALA A 198 1.52 0.50 4.41
CA ALA A 198 2.00 1.48 3.45
C ALA A 198 2.07 0.86 2.05
N ARG A 199 1.83 1.67 1.03
CA ARG A 199 1.97 1.31 -0.37
C ARG A 199 2.67 2.45 -1.09
N ILE A 200 3.58 2.12 -2.00
CA ILE A 200 4.37 3.10 -2.74
C ILE A 200 3.95 3.07 -4.21
N THR A 201 3.78 4.25 -4.80
CA THR A 201 3.66 4.45 -6.24
C THR A 201 4.86 5.26 -6.70
N ARG A 202 5.60 4.74 -7.67
CA ARG A 202 6.82 5.36 -8.21
C ARG A 202 6.56 5.97 -9.58
N SER A 203 7.43 6.90 -10.02
CA SER A 203 7.47 7.34 -11.42
C SER A 203 7.74 6.16 -12.35
N ALA A 204 7.14 6.18 -13.54
CA ALA A 204 7.32 5.15 -14.56
C ALA A 204 8.77 5.06 -15.06
N ASP A 205 9.50 6.17 -15.03
CA ASP A 205 10.90 6.25 -15.47
C ASP A 205 11.88 5.57 -14.49
N ILE A 206 11.41 5.21 -13.29
CA ILE A 206 12.20 4.48 -12.28
C ILE A 206 11.57 3.09 -12.10
N ASP A 207 11.34 2.36 -13.16
CA ASP A 207 10.87 0.98 -13.05
C ASP A 207 12.08 0.05 -12.93
N ALA A 208 12.51 -0.17 -11.67
CA ALA A 208 13.65 -1.03 -11.37
C ALA A 208 13.36 -2.53 -11.59
N ASP A 209 12.11 -2.90 -11.93
CA ASP A 209 11.81 -4.28 -12.36
C ASP A 209 12.47 -4.62 -13.70
N SER A 210 12.89 -3.61 -14.50
CA SER A 210 13.70 -3.79 -15.69
C SER A 210 15.21 -3.95 -15.41
N VAL A 211 15.64 -3.77 -14.16
CA VAL A 211 17.06 -3.72 -13.75
C VAL A 211 17.54 -4.99 -13.06
N TYR A 212 16.70 -5.99 -12.87
CA TYR A 212 17.13 -7.33 -12.43
C TYR A 212 17.73 -8.14 -13.60
N ASP A 213 18.70 -7.57 -14.27
CA ASP A 213 19.77 -8.34 -14.89
C ASP A 213 20.82 -8.53 -13.78
N GLU A 214 21.16 -9.78 -13.45
CA GLU A 214 21.95 -10.16 -12.27
C GLU A 214 23.36 -9.53 -12.19
N ASP A 215 23.76 -8.79 -13.24
CA ASP A 215 25.09 -8.21 -13.41
C ASP A 215 25.16 -6.68 -13.30
N LEU A 216 24.02 -5.97 -13.13
CA LEU A 216 24.04 -4.50 -13.04
C LEU A 216 23.94 -4.04 -11.57
N ASN A 217 25.01 -3.43 -11.11
CA ASN A 217 25.04 -2.77 -9.81
C ASN A 217 24.06 -1.58 -9.84
N TYR A 218 22.98 -1.64 -9.03
CA TYR A 218 21.95 -0.59 -8.90
C TYR A 218 22.52 0.83 -8.77
N ARG A 219 23.70 0.97 -8.16
CA ARG A 219 24.39 2.23 -7.98
C ARG A 219 24.90 2.79 -9.31
N ASP A 220 25.37 1.93 -10.21
CA ASP A 220 25.92 2.32 -11.50
C ASP A 220 24.78 2.67 -12.47
N HIS A 221 23.67 1.95 -12.42
CA HIS A 221 22.46 2.27 -13.19
C HIS A 221 21.83 3.61 -12.75
N MET A 222 21.75 3.89 -11.45
CA MET A 222 21.25 5.18 -10.95
C MET A 222 22.18 6.35 -11.30
N ALA A 223 23.47 6.10 -11.53
CA ALA A 223 24.41 7.12 -12.00
C ALA A 223 24.27 7.42 -13.50
N GLU A 224 23.67 6.50 -14.28
CA GLU A 224 23.39 6.72 -15.72
C GLU A 224 22.03 7.40 -15.96
N VAL A 225 21.09 7.31 -15.00
CA VAL A 225 19.73 7.87 -15.09
C VAL A 225 19.65 9.28 -14.47
N VAL A 226 20.69 9.74 -13.75
CA VAL A 226 20.83 11.09 -13.17
C VAL A 226 21.79 11.92 -14.01
#